data_d103ad584fe289870740f94d8ee9b050
#
_entry.id   d103ad584fe289870740f94d8ee9b050
#
_cell.length_a   1.000
_cell.length_b   1.000
_cell.length_c   1.000
_cell.angle_alpha   90.00
_cell.angle_beta   90.00
_cell.angle_gamma   90.00
#
_symmetry.space_group_name_H-M   'P 1'
#
loop_
_entity.id
_entity.type
_entity.pdbx_description
1 polymer ?
#
loop_
_entity_poly.entity_id
_entity_poly.type
_entity_poly.pdbx_seq_one_letter_code
_entity_poly.pdbx_strand_id
1 'polypeptide(L)'
;MPLFSLRPAATLWPPVLLGSQFVFNIGFYAVVPFLALFLRDDMLLSGGLIGLILGLRTFSQQGMFILGGTLADRYGAKAIILAGCVVRVAGFLLLACGASLWPIILGACLTGVGGALFSPSIEALLARAGTHSQANGKRSRAEWFALFAVCGELGAVIGPVAGGVLSGIGFRHIALAGAGIFLL
;
A
#
# COMPACT_ATOMS: atom_id res chain seq x y z
N MET A 1 -16.94 -14.56 -33.09
CA MET A 1 -16.28 -14.11 -31.83
C MET A 1 -16.64 -12.65 -31.62
N PRO A 2 -17.46 -12.31 -30.63
CA PRO A 2 -17.81 -10.92 -30.38
C PRO A 2 -16.61 -10.22 -29.73
N LEU A 3 -16.08 -9.22 -30.40
CA LEU A 3 -15.16 -8.23 -29.87
C LEU A 3 -15.81 -7.59 -28.65
N PHE A 4 -15.30 -7.91 -27.46
CA PHE A 4 -15.59 -7.18 -26.24
C PHE A 4 -15.24 -5.70 -26.50
N SER A 5 -16.25 -4.88 -26.72
CA SER A 5 -16.07 -3.44 -26.74
C SER A 5 -15.61 -3.02 -25.35
N LEU A 6 -14.31 -2.86 -25.19
CA LEU A 6 -13.71 -2.23 -24.03
C LEU A 6 -14.28 -0.80 -23.97
N ARG A 7 -15.32 -0.60 -23.15
CA ARG A 7 -15.69 0.74 -22.72
C ARG A 7 -14.39 1.40 -22.24
N PRO A 8 -14.11 2.65 -22.68
CA PRO A 8 -12.95 3.36 -22.18
C PRO A 8 -13.12 3.45 -20.65
N ALA A 9 -12.41 2.58 -19.94
CA ALA A 9 -12.33 2.69 -18.49
C ALA A 9 -11.85 4.11 -18.22
N ALA A 10 -12.65 4.89 -17.49
CA ALA A 10 -12.33 6.26 -17.14
C ALA A 10 -10.88 6.29 -16.67
N THR A 11 -10.01 6.81 -17.51
CA THR A 11 -8.57 6.88 -17.29
C THR A 11 -8.41 7.77 -16.07
N LEU A 12 -8.03 7.18 -14.92
CA LEU A 12 -7.68 7.97 -13.76
C LEU A 12 -6.55 8.92 -14.20
N TRP A 13 -6.74 10.18 -13.94
CA TRP A 13 -5.80 11.22 -14.35
C TRP A 13 -4.45 10.94 -13.67
N PRO A 14 -3.30 10.90 -14.40
CA PRO A 14 -2.01 10.57 -13.83
C PRO A 14 -1.68 11.29 -12.52
N PRO A 15 -1.98 12.60 -12.34
CA PRO A 15 -1.78 13.28 -11.07
C PRO A 15 -2.51 12.65 -9.87
N VAL A 16 -3.68 12.06 -10.08
CA VAL A 16 -4.40 11.35 -9.00
C VAL A 16 -3.64 10.10 -8.57
N LEU A 17 -3.07 9.35 -9.53
CA LEU A 17 -2.25 8.18 -9.23
C LEU A 17 -0.97 8.55 -8.47
N LEU A 18 -0.34 9.68 -8.83
CA LEU A 18 0.82 10.22 -8.11
C LEU A 18 0.46 10.63 -6.68
N GLY A 19 -0.65 11.35 -6.52
CA GLY A 19 -1.16 11.75 -5.20
C GLY A 19 -1.49 10.53 -4.32
N SER A 20 -2.15 9.52 -4.87
CA SER A 20 -2.45 8.27 -4.16
C SER A 20 -1.16 7.55 -3.73
N GLN A 21 -0.16 7.47 -4.62
CA GLN A 21 1.13 6.87 -4.29
C GLN A 21 1.81 7.59 -3.11
N PHE A 22 1.86 8.92 -3.16
CA PHE A 22 2.45 9.73 -2.11
C PHE A 22 1.75 9.53 -0.76
N VAL A 23 0.42 9.71 -0.73
CA VAL A 23 -0.39 9.62 0.49
C VAL A 23 -0.35 8.21 1.09
N PHE A 24 -0.46 7.17 0.25
CA PHE A 24 -0.41 5.78 0.72
C PHE A 24 0.96 5.36 1.22
N ASN A 25 2.05 5.90 0.64
CA ASN A 25 3.38 5.67 1.18
C ASN A 25 3.57 6.38 2.53
N ILE A 26 3.06 7.60 2.72
CA ILE A 26 3.06 8.24 4.04
C ILE A 26 2.39 7.33 5.06
N GLY A 27 1.15 6.87 4.80
CA GLY A 27 0.41 6.01 5.72
C GLY A 27 1.12 4.69 6.02
N PHE A 28 1.70 4.09 5.01
CA PHE A 28 2.43 2.84 5.15
C PHE A 28 3.72 3.00 5.98
N TYR A 29 4.57 3.94 5.61
CA TYR A 29 5.84 4.15 6.29
C TYR A 29 5.69 4.86 7.64
N ALA A 30 4.55 5.49 7.93
CA ALA A 30 4.23 5.93 9.28
C ALA A 30 4.03 4.76 10.25
N VAL A 31 3.55 3.59 9.79
CA VAL A 31 3.22 2.45 10.68
C VAL A 31 4.35 1.44 10.78
N VAL A 32 4.95 1.06 9.65
CA VAL A 32 5.84 -0.13 9.58
C VAL A 32 7.07 -0.04 10.48
N PRO A 33 7.83 1.06 10.54
CA PRO A 33 8.98 1.17 11.45
C PRO A 33 8.56 1.08 12.93
N PHE A 34 7.42 1.66 13.28
CA PHE A 34 6.91 1.68 14.65
C PHE A 34 6.28 0.35 15.07
N LEU A 35 5.87 -0.49 14.12
CA LEU A 35 5.46 -1.86 14.42
C LEU A 35 6.61 -2.65 15.07
N ALA A 36 7.84 -2.53 14.55
CA ALA A 36 8.99 -3.21 15.11
C ALA A 36 9.29 -2.73 16.56
N LEU A 37 9.18 -1.42 16.79
CA LEU A 37 9.36 -0.84 18.14
C LEU A 37 8.27 -1.33 19.10
N PHE A 38 7.00 -1.29 18.69
CA PHE A 38 5.86 -1.80 19.46
C PHE A 38 6.03 -3.27 19.84
N LEU A 39 6.44 -4.12 18.90
CA LEU A 39 6.67 -5.54 19.17
C LEU A 39 7.81 -5.76 20.18
N ARG A 40 8.84 -4.90 20.14
CA ARG A 40 9.99 -4.99 21.05
C ARG A 40 9.68 -4.41 22.43
N ASP A 41 9.14 -3.19 22.48
CA ASP A 41 9.09 -2.39 23.71
C ASP A 41 7.77 -2.59 24.48
N ASP A 42 6.64 -2.73 23.79
CA ASP A 42 5.33 -2.92 24.43
C ASP A 42 4.97 -4.41 24.60
N MET A 43 5.28 -5.24 23.58
CA MET A 43 4.99 -6.67 23.63
C MET A 43 6.15 -7.52 24.15
N LEU A 44 7.34 -6.95 24.32
CA LEU A 44 8.55 -7.60 24.84
C LEU A 44 8.91 -8.89 24.07
N LEU A 45 8.67 -8.91 22.77
CA LEU A 45 8.96 -10.07 21.95
C LEU A 45 10.45 -10.18 21.63
N SER A 46 10.91 -11.42 21.49
CA SER A 46 12.28 -11.69 21.06
C SER A 46 12.54 -11.20 19.63
N GLY A 47 13.78 -10.81 19.33
CA GLY A 47 14.17 -10.35 17.98
C GLY A 47 13.84 -11.36 16.89
N GLY A 48 13.91 -12.67 17.17
CA GLY A 48 13.53 -13.72 16.24
C GLY A 48 12.05 -13.69 15.88
N LEU A 49 11.15 -13.49 16.85
CA LEU A 49 9.70 -13.36 16.61
C LEU A 49 9.37 -12.07 15.86
N ILE A 50 10.02 -10.97 16.20
CA ILE A 50 9.86 -9.69 15.48
C ILE A 50 10.26 -9.87 14.02
N GLY A 51 11.43 -10.47 13.77
CA GLY A 51 11.89 -10.76 12.41
C GLY A 51 10.94 -11.68 11.65
N LEU A 52 10.37 -12.69 12.31
CA LEU A 52 9.38 -13.59 11.71
C LEU A 52 8.10 -12.82 11.31
N ILE A 53 7.55 -11.98 12.17
CA ILE A 53 6.32 -11.20 11.89
C ILE A 53 6.55 -10.23 10.72
N LEU A 54 7.65 -9.50 10.73
CA LEU A 54 8.00 -8.58 9.65
C LEU A 54 8.34 -9.32 8.35
N GLY A 55 8.98 -10.48 8.46
CA GLY A 55 9.24 -11.39 7.34
C GLY A 55 7.95 -11.93 6.71
N LEU A 56 7.01 -12.42 7.53
CA LEU A 56 5.69 -12.88 7.06
C LEU A 56 4.91 -11.75 6.37
N ARG A 57 4.95 -10.55 6.92
CA ARG A 57 4.34 -9.38 6.30
C ARG A 57 4.94 -9.12 4.91
N THR A 58 6.27 -9.10 4.81
CA THR A 58 6.98 -8.87 3.55
C THR A 58 6.75 -10.00 2.56
N PHE A 59 6.79 -11.26 3.04
CA PHE A 59 6.48 -12.43 2.23
C PHE A 59 5.06 -12.39 1.68
N SER A 60 4.06 -12.02 2.51
CA SER A 60 2.67 -11.85 2.07
C SER A 60 2.55 -10.79 0.98
N GLN A 61 3.33 -9.71 1.05
CA GLN A 61 3.34 -8.68 0.02
C GLN A 61 4.02 -9.17 -1.26
N GLN A 62 5.28 -9.59 -1.19
CA GLN A 62 6.08 -9.94 -2.36
C GLN A 62 5.63 -11.24 -3.00
N GLY A 63 5.30 -12.26 -2.21
CA GLY A 63 4.83 -13.55 -2.70
C GLY A 63 3.49 -13.48 -3.43
N MET A 64 2.64 -12.52 -3.10
CA MET A 64 1.33 -12.35 -3.73
C MET A 64 1.29 -11.28 -4.85
N PHE A 65 2.41 -10.66 -5.20
CA PHE A 65 2.47 -9.64 -6.27
C PHE A 65 1.93 -10.15 -7.61
N ILE A 66 2.31 -11.35 -8.00
CA ILE A 66 1.85 -11.99 -9.24
C ILE A 66 0.32 -12.18 -9.22
N LEU A 67 -0.22 -12.60 -8.07
CA LEU A 67 -1.67 -12.77 -7.91
C LEU A 67 -2.40 -11.43 -8.01
N GLY A 68 -1.86 -10.38 -7.40
CA GLY A 68 -2.42 -9.02 -7.50
C GLY A 68 -2.50 -8.53 -8.95
N GLY A 69 -1.42 -8.73 -9.73
CA GLY A 69 -1.39 -8.38 -11.15
C GLY A 69 -2.42 -9.17 -11.98
N THR A 70 -2.46 -10.49 -11.83
CA THR A 70 -3.41 -11.35 -12.56
C THR A 70 -4.86 -11.06 -12.22
N LEU A 71 -5.15 -10.77 -10.94
CA LEU A 71 -6.49 -10.35 -10.51
C LEU A 71 -6.88 -8.99 -11.10
N ALA A 72 -5.93 -8.04 -11.16
CA ALA A 72 -6.16 -6.73 -11.78
C ALA A 72 -6.45 -6.85 -13.28
N ASP A 73 -5.80 -7.77 -13.99
CA ASP A 73 -6.08 -8.04 -15.40
C ASP A 73 -7.45 -8.67 -15.62
N ARG A 74 -7.88 -9.54 -14.70
CA ARG A 74 -9.17 -10.26 -14.81
C ARG A 74 -10.37 -9.43 -14.36
N TYR A 75 -10.27 -8.72 -13.24
CA TYR A 75 -11.38 -8.01 -12.60
C TYR A 75 -11.31 -6.49 -12.76
N GLY A 76 -10.22 -5.99 -13.34
CA GLY A 76 -9.98 -4.58 -13.52
C GLY A 76 -9.20 -3.95 -12.36
N ALA A 77 -8.20 -3.14 -12.71
CA ALA A 77 -7.27 -2.55 -11.74
C ALA A 77 -7.96 -1.73 -10.64
N LYS A 78 -9.03 -0.98 -10.97
CA LYS A 78 -9.76 -0.17 -9.96
C LYS A 78 -10.37 -1.01 -8.85
N ALA A 79 -11.03 -2.13 -9.21
CA ALA A 79 -11.66 -3.02 -8.23
C ALA A 79 -10.60 -3.65 -7.30
N ILE A 80 -9.46 -4.03 -7.86
CA ILE A 80 -8.37 -4.64 -7.09
C ILE A 80 -7.64 -3.62 -6.21
N ILE A 81 -7.48 -2.36 -6.66
CA ILE A 81 -6.98 -1.26 -5.82
C ILE A 81 -7.90 -1.07 -4.60
N LEU A 82 -9.21 -0.96 -4.81
CA LEU A 82 -10.17 -0.81 -3.72
C LEU A 82 -10.14 -2.01 -2.76
N ALA A 83 -10.12 -3.23 -3.29
CA ALA A 83 -9.96 -4.44 -2.47
C ALA A 83 -8.67 -4.40 -1.64
N GLY A 84 -7.55 -4.00 -2.26
CA GLY A 84 -6.26 -3.83 -1.58
C GLY A 84 -6.32 -2.79 -0.47
N CYS A 85 -6.99 -1.65 -0.69
CA CYS A 85 -7.20 -0.64 0.35
C CYS A 85 -8.03 -1.19 1.52
N VAL A 86 -9.15 -1.87 1.25
CA VAL A 86 -10.00 -2.48 2.30
C VAL A 86 -9.23 -3.51 3.12
N VAL A 87 -8.49 -4.41 2.46
CA VAL A 87 -7.66 -5.42 3.13
C VAL A 87 -6.58 -4.75 3.99
N ARG A 88 -5.97 -3.68 3.51
CA ARG A 88 -4.94 -2.93 4.24
C ARG A 88 -5.52 -2.20 5.44
N VAL A 89 -6.70 -1.58 5.31
CA VAL A 89 -7.43 -0.98 6.43
C VAL A 89 -7.73 -2.03 7.49
N ALA A 90 -8.28 -3.19 7.12
CA ALA A 90 -8.53 -4.28 8.05
C ALA A 90 -7.24 -4.73 8.76
N GLY A 91 -6.12 -4.83 8.04
CA GLY A 91 -4.81 -5.13 8.60
C GLY A 91 -4.35 -4.10 9.64
N PHE A 92 -4.45 -2.82 9.33
CA PHE A 92 -4.08 -1.76 10.28
C PHE A 92 -5.03 -1.71 11.50
N LEU A 93 -6.31 -1.96 11.32
CA LEU A 93 -7.26 -2.05 12.45
C LEU A 93 -6.91 -3.22 13.38
N LEU A 94 -6.56 -4.38 12.83
CA LEU A 94 -6.09 -5.51 13.63
C LEU A 94 -4.79 -5.19 14.39
N LEU A 95 -3.85 -4.48 13.77
CA LEU A 95 -2.64 -4.01 14.43
C LEU A 95 -2.96 -3.01 15.55
N ALA A 96 -3.93 -2.10 15.33
CA ALA A 96 -4.34 -1.10 16.32
C ALA A 96 -5.08 -1.72 17.52
N CYS A 97 -5.83 -2.80 17.30
CA CYS A 97 -6.63 -3.48 18.34
C CYS A 97 -5.92 -4.68 18.94
N GLY A 98 -4.75 -5.06 18.41
CA GLY A 98 -4.05 -6.27 18.77
C GLY A 98 -3.45 -6.21 20.17
N ALA A 99 -4.13 -6.86 21.15
CA ALA A 99 -3.64 -7.07 22.49
C ALA A 99 -2.90 -8.43 22.65
N SER A 100 -2.84 -9.23 21.59
CA SER A 100 -2.21 -10.55 21.59
C SER A 100 -1.50 -10.81 20.25
N LEU A 101 -0.70 -11.88 20.22
CA LEU A 101 0.18 -12.19 19.09
C LEU A 101 -0.59 -12.48 17.80
N TRP A 102 -1.72 -13.21 17.86
CA TRP A 102 -2.46 -13.64 16.68
C TRP A 102 -3.07 -12.50 15.85
N PRO A 103 -3.80 -11.52 16.42
CA PRO A 103 -4.27 -10.36 15.67
C PRO A 103 -3.13 -9.58 15.02
N ILE A 104 -1.98 -9.50 15.67
CA ILE A 104 -0.81 -8.79 15.14
C ILE A 104 -0.22 -9.52 13.93
N ILE A 105 -0.02 -10.84 14.02
CA ILE A 105 0.45 -11.64 12.87
C ILE A 105 -0.53 -11.50 11.70
N LEU A 106 -1.83 -11.69 11.96
CA LEU A 106 -2.85 -11.57 10.93
C LEU A 106 -2.90 -10.16 10.34
N GLY A 107 -2.85 -9.13 11.17
CA GLY A 107 -2.81 -7.74 10.75
C GLY A 107 -1.59 -7.43 9.89
N ALA A 108 -0.40 -7.91 10.29
CA ALA A 108 0.82 -7.77 9.51
C ALA A 108 0.71 -8.46 8.15
N CYS A 109 0.21 -9.69 8.08
CA CYS A 109 -0.02 -10.41 6.83
C CYS A 109 -1.03 -9.67 5.92
N LEU A 110 -2.16 -9.21 6.48
CA LEU A 110 -3.18 -8.48 5.71
C LEU A 110 -2.64 -7.15 5.17
N THR A 111 -1.82 -6.41 5.92
CA THR A 111 -1.18 -5.20 5.39
C THR A 111 -0.26 -5.52 4.21
N GLY A 112 0.42 -6.67 4.24
CA GLY A 112 1.22 -7.19 3.12
C GLY A 112 0.35 -7.54 1.91
N VAL A 113 -0.69 -8.36 2.10
CA VAL A 113 -1.63 -8.75 1.03
C VAL A 113 -2.28 -7.52 0.39
N GLY A 114 -2.74 -6.55 1.19
CA GLY A 114 -3.29 -5.30 0.68
C GLY A 114 -2.31 -4.56 -0.24
N GLY A 115 -1.02 -4.55 0.12
CA GLY A 115 0.04 -4.00 -0.74
C GLY A 115 0.25 -4.77 -2.03
N ALA A 116 0.18 -6.10 -1.97
CA ALA A 116 0.31 -6.97 -3.14
C ALA A 116 -0.82 -6.77 -4.17
N LEU A 117 -2.02 -6.47 -3.70
CA LEU A 117 -3.17 -6.15 -4.57
C LEU A 117 -3.06 -4.74 -5.16
N PHE A 118 -2.68 -3.78 -4.33
CA PHE A 118 -2.65 -2.36 -4.68
C PHE A 118 -1.52 -2.02 -5.67
N SER A 119 -0.26 -2.36 -5.36
CA SER A 119 0.91 -1.85 -6.07
C SER A 119 0.93 -2.21 -7.57
N PRO A 120 0.80 -3.48 -7.98
CA PRO A 120 0.82 -3.82 -9.40
C PRO A 120 -0.37 -3.24 -10.17
N SER A 121 -1.52 -3.07 -9.48
CA SER A 121 -2.72 -2.52 -10.07
C SER A 121 -2.60 -1.03 -10.40
N ILE A 122 -1.99 -0.23 -9.51
CA ILE A 122 -1.78 1.20 -9.74
C ILE A 122 -0.70 1.42 -10.81
N GLU A 123 0.36 0.60 -10.83
CA GLU A 123 1.39 0.65 -11.87
C GLU A 123 0.82 0.32 -13.26
N ALA A 124 -0.08 -0.65 -13.36
CA ALA A 124 -0.77 -0.98 -14.60
C ALA A 124 -1.63 0.18 -15.11
N LEU A 125 -2.34 0.89 -14.20
CA LEU A 125 -3.10 2.10 -14.58
C LEU A 125 -2.17 3.23 -15.03
N LEU A 126 -1.06 3.44 -14.32
CA LEU A 126 -0.07 4.45 -14.67
C LEU A 126 0.56 4.17 -16.04
N ALA A 127 0.87 2.90 -16.34
CA ALA A 127 1.39 2.49 -17.63
C ALA A 127 0.41 2.83 -18.78
N ARG A 128 -0.87 2.53 -18.60
CA ARG A 128 -1.92 2.85 -19.58
C ARG A 128 -2.10 4.36 -19.77
N ALA A 129 -2.14 5.11 -18.65
CA ALA A 129 -2.27 6.55 -18.67
C ALA A 129 -1.04 7.24 -19.30
N GLY A 130 0.17 6.74 -19.03
CA GLY A 130 1.42 7.22 -19.61
C GLY A 130 1.48 7.01 -21.12
N THR A 131 1.07 5.83 -21.61
CA THR A 131 0.99 5.56 -23.05
C THR A 131 0.02 6.52 -23.76
N HIS A 132 -1.16 6.76 -23.18
CA HIS A 132 -2.13 7.68 -23.75
C HIS A 132 -1.62 9.14 -23.71
N SER A 133 -0.93 9.56 -22.67
CA SER A 133 -0.29 10.87 -22.55
C SER A 133 0.76 11.08 -23.64
N GLN A 134 1.61 10.11 -23.86
CA GLN A 134 2.68 10.16 -24.86
C GLN A 134 2.11 10.23 -26.29
N ALA A 135 1.06 9.46 -26.58
CA ALA A 135 0.39 9.51 -27.88
C ALA A 135 -0.21 10.89 -28.19
N ASN A 136 -0.53 11.68 -27.17
CA ASN A 136 -1.05 13.05 -27.28
C ASN A 136 0.05 14.12 -27.20
N GLY A 137 1.32 13.80 -27.43
CA GLY A 137 2.44 14.75 -27.42
C GLY A 137 2.74 15.35 -26.04
N LYS A 138 2.28 14.71 -24.94
CA LYS A 138 2.55 15.11 -23.57
C LYS A 138 3.73 14.32 -23.00
N ARG A 139 3.81 14.21 -21.66
CA ARG A 139 4.87 13.47 -20.98
C ARG A 139 4.96 12.01 -21.42
N SER A 140 6.16 11.49 -21.54
CA SER A 140 6.45 10.11 -21.84
C SER A 140 6.04 9.17 -20.70
N ARG A 141 5.86 7.89 -21.00
CA ARG A 141 5.61 6.86 -20.01
C ARG A 141 6.72 6.83 -18.94
N ALA A 142 7.98 6.93 -19.36
CA ALA A 142 9.13 6.92 -18.45
C ALA A 142 9.10 8.09 -17.46
N GLU A 143 8.75 9.28 -17.90
CA GLU A 143 8.61 10.46 -17.02
C GLU A 143 7.50 10.27 -15.98
N TRP A 144 6.37 9.65 -16.34
CA TRP A 144 5.31 9.36 -15.37
C TRP A 144 5.76 8.36 -14.31
N PHE A 145 6.51 7.30 -14.70
CA PHE A 145 7.07 6.35 -13.73
C PHE A 145 8.14 6.99 -12.85
N ALA A 146 8.97 7.87 -13.38
CA ALA A 146 9.95 8.63 -12.60
C ALA A 146 9.26 9.50 -11.53
N LEU A 147 8.21 10.23 -11.90
CA LEU A 147 7.43 11.03 -10.96
C LEU A 147 6.72 10.16 -9.91
N PHE A 148 6.22 9.00 -10.32
CA PHE A 148 5.58 8.06 -9.41
C PHE A 148 6.57 7.53 -8.36
N ALA A 149 7.79 7.18 -8.78
CA ALA A 149 8.86 6.79 -7.88
C ALA A 149 9.21 7.92 -6.90
N VAL A 150 9.40 9.15 -7.40
CA VAL A 150 9.68 10.32 -6.54
C VAL A 150 8.58 10.56 -5.52
N CYS A 151 7.30 10.48 -5.92
CA CYS A 151 6.18 10.60 -4.99
C CYS A 151 6.20 9.50 -3.93
N GLY A 152 6.55 8.26 -4.32
CA GLY A 152 6.72 7.14 -3.40
C GLY A 152 7.81 7.38 -2.37
N GLU A 153 9.00 7.78 -2.82
CA GLU A 153 10.15 8.06 -1.95
C GLU A 153 9.90 9.24 -1.01
N LEU A 154 9.28 10.31 -1.50
CA LEU A 154 8.88 11.44 -0.63
C LEU A 154 7.92 10.98 0.47
N GLY A 155 6.95 10.13 0.14
CA GLY A 155 6.06 9.52 1.12
C GLY A 155 6.80 8.64 2.12
N ALA A 156 7.81 7.88 1.65
CA ALA A 156 8.64 7.02 2.49
C ALA A 156 9.54 7.79 3.46
N VAL A 157 9.94 9.02 3.11
CA VAL A 157 10.70 9.93 3.99
C VAL A 157 9.78 10.61 5.00
N ILE A 158 8.63 11.11 4.55
CA ILE A 158 7.69 11.85 5.41
C ILE A 158 6.94 10.91 6.37
N GLY A 159 6.64 9.68 5.94
CA GLY A 159 5.91 8.71 6.73
C GLY A 159 6.49 8.45 8.13
N PRO A 160 7.77 8.06 8.26
CA PRO A 160 8.40 7.85 9.56
C PRO A 160 8.42 9.10 10.44
N VAL A 161 8.56 10.30 9.85
CA VAL A 161 8.50 11.56 10.60
C VAL A 161 7.09 11.75 11.18
N ALA A 162 6.04 11.55 10.36
CA ALA A 162 4.66 11.62 10.82
C ALA A 162 4.35 10.55 11.89
N GLY A 163 4.82 9.31 11.70
CA GLY A 163 4.72 8.25 12.69
C GLY A 163 5.46 8.58 13.99
N GLY A 164 6.65 9.20 13.89
CA GLY A 164 7.44 9.65 15.04
C GLY A 164 6.71 10.68 15.89
N VAL A 165 6.05 11.65 15.26
CA VAL A 165 5.22 12.65 15.97
C VAL A 165 4.08 11.96 16.73
N LEU A 166 3.46 10.94 16.12
CA LEU A 166 2.38 10.18 16.75
C LEU A 166 2.86 9.14 17.77
N SER A 167 4.14 8.78 17.77
CA SER A 167 4.68 7.73 18.65
C SER A 167 4.51 8.06 20.14
N GLY A 168 4.52 9.35 20.49
CA GLY A 168 4.29 9.82 21.86
C GLY A 168 2.92 9.49 22.45
N ILE A 169 1.92 9.20 21.60
CA ILE A 169 0.57 8.80 22.01
C ILE A 169 0.30 7.29 21.83
N GLY A 170 1.30 6.54 21.39
CA GLY A 170 1.29 5.08 21.29
C GLY A 170 0.98 4.52 19.91
N PHE A 171 1.45 3.31 19.63
CA PHE A 171 1.38 2.61 18.35
C PHE A 171 -0.06 2.48 17.82
N ARG A 172 -1.05 2.29 18.70
CA ARG A 172 -2.47 2.21 18.31
C ARG A 172 -2.91 3.40 17.46
N HIS A 173 -2.52 4.61 17.84
CA HIS A 173 -2.90 5.84 17.13
C HIS A 173 -2.20 5.95 15.77
N ILE A 174 -0.95 5.49 15.68
CA ILE A 174 -0.22 5.42 14.42
C ILE A 174 -0.93 4.46 13.46
N ALA A 175 -1.32 3.27 13.93
CA ALA A 175 -2.00 2.27 13.11
C ALA A 175 -3.40 2.75 12.66
N LEU A 176 -4.15 3.44 13.54
CA LEU A 176 -5.45 4.05 13.19
C LEU A 176 -5.29 5.18 12.17
N ALA A 177 -4.28 6.03 12.31
CA ALA A 177 -3.98 7.07 11.33
C ALA A 177 -3.63 6.45 9.97
N GLY A 178 -2.81 5.38 9.97
CA GLY A 178 -2.51 4.61 8.77
C GLY A 178 -3.77 4.03 8.11
N ALA A 179 -4.68 3.45 8.89
CA ALA A 179 -5.96 2.95 8.38
C ALA A 179 -6.80 4.09 7.77
N GLY A 180 -6.87 5.25 8.41
CA GLY A 180 -7.60 6.42 7.93
C GLY A 180 -7.12 6.92 6.57
N ILE A 181 -5.81 6.90 6.34
CA ILE A 181 -5.20 7.31 5.07
C ILE A 181 -5.65 6.41 3.89
N PHE A 182 -5.89 5.12 4.14
CA PHE A 182 -6.35 4.18 3.10
C PHE A 182 -7.87 4.20 2.88
N LEU A 183 -8.61 5.00 3.63
CA LEU A 183 -10.04 5.26 3.42
C LEU A 183 -10.31 6.51 2.56
N LEU A 184 -9.27 7.31 2.28
CA LEU A 184 -9.33 8.50 1.41
C LEU A 184 -9.28 8.12 -0.06
#